data_f88e4be6b0ddf2b6224a44eac9b7524d
#
_entry.id   f88e4be6b0ddf2b6224a44eac9b7524d
#
_cell.length_a   1.000
_cell.length_b   1.000
_cell.length_c   1.000
_cell.angle_alpha   90.00
_cell.angle_beta   90.00
_cell.angle_gamma   90.00
#
_symmetry.space_group_name_H-M   'P 1'
#
loop_
_entity.id
_entity.type
_entity.pdbx_description
1 polymer ?
#
loop_
_entity_poly.entity_id
_entity_poly.type
_entity_poly.pdbx_seq_one_letter_code
_entity_poly.pdbx_strand_id
1 'polypeptide(L)'
;MAQMVYSPDAFNVETMDKARQMSVLAGSEMRESIRWGDEINFLCDTMARELMLRKGDLILDYGCGVGRLAKRLCELGCDVLGVDISPAMRRYAMEYVNAPGHFLAIAPEELIMMVGKGLRCDHACVAWMLQHSPNVYADLQLIHRALKGLGGVFVADNREMRLVPIQGGQWCNDGVDIWRMLELNFGIRSNTAYPGNWGADPSKIMIRTYMKTTNQ
;
A
#
# COMPACT_ATOMS: atom_id res chain seq x y z
N MET A 1 7.71 15.27 27.70
CA MET A 1 7.42 15.18 26.26
C MET A 1 5.94 14.85 26.13
N ALA A 2 5.18 15.62 25.34
CA ALA A 2 3.78 15.28 25.08
C ALA A 2 3.75 13.92 24.34
N GLN A 3 2.88 13.02 24.79
CA GLN A 3 2.71 11.72 24.15
C GLN A 3 2.15 11.96 22.74
N MET A 4 2.87 11.54 21.70
CA MET A 4 2.37 11.59 20.33
C MET A 4 1.22 10.59 20.20
N VAL A 5 0.01 11.11 19.95
CA VAL A 5 -1.20 10.30 19.81
C VAL A 5 -1.54 10.21 18.34
N TYR A 6 -1.49 8.99 17.80
CA TYR A 6 -1.87 8.69 16.42
C TYR A 6 -3.32 9.11 16.11
N SER A 7 -3.55 9.68 14.94
CA SER A 7 -4.87 10.15 14.51
C SER A 7 -5.20 9.65 13.10
N PRO A 8 -5.89 8.49 12.99
CA PRO A 8 -6.30 7.93 11.69
C PRO A 8 -7.33 8.81 10.96
N ASP A 9 -7.98 9.74 11.67
CA ASP A 9 -8.98 10.65 11.10
C ASP A 9 -8.41 11.54 9.98
N ALA A 10 -7.08 11.70 9.93
CA ALA A 10 -6.41 12.37 8.83
C ALA A 10 -6.74 11.77 7.44
N PHE A 11 -7.09 10.48 7.40
CA PHE A 11 -7.48 9.78 6.16
C PHE A 11 -8.99 9.69 5.94
N ASN A 12 -9.80 10.18 6.89
CA ASN A 12 -11.25 10.10 6.79
C ASN A 12 -11.80 11.36 6.09
N VAL A 13 -11.82 11.34 4.77
CA VAL A 13 -12.20 12.46 3.91
C VAL A 13 -13.68 12.40 3.48
N GLU A 14 -14.29 13.57 3.26
CA GLU A 14 -15.73 13.69 3.02
C GLU A 14 -16.14 13.41 1.57
N THR A 15 -15.24 13.64 0.59
CA THR A 15 -15.56 13.54 -0.84
C THR A 15 -14.55 12.68 -1.60
N MET A 16 -14.99 12.12 -2.73
CA MET A 16 -14.11 11.38 -3.63
C MET A 16 -12.93 12.23 -4.12
N ASP A 17 -13.15 13.50 -4.44
CA ASP A 17 -12.08 14.39 -4.92
C ASP A 17 -11.02 14.62 -3.84
N LYS A 18 -11.42 14.86 -2.58
CA LYS A 18 -10.48 14.92 -1.45
C LYS A 18 -9.75 13.60 -1.25
N ALA A 19 -10.44 12.45 -1.40
CA ALA A 19 -9.82 11.14 -1.30
C ALA A 19 -8.78 10.91 -2.39
N ARG A 20 -9.08 11.33 -3.63
CA ARG A 20 -8.12 11.29 -4.74
C ARG A 20 -6.88 12.14 -4.49
N GLN A 21 -7.07 13.39 -4.06
CA GLN A 21 -5.97 14.30 -3.73
C GLN A 21 -5.12 13.75 -2.58
N MET A 22 -5.74 13.22 -1.52
CA MET A 22 -5.03 12.60 -0.39
C MET A 22 -4.19 11.41 -0.84
N SER A 23 -4.70 10.58 -1.76
CA SER A 23 -4.01 9.38 -2.24
C SER A 23 -2.72 9.68 -3.03
N VAL A 24 -2.54 10.90 -3.52
CA VAL A 24 -1.36 11.27 -4.30
C VAL A 24 -0.50 12.34 -3.64
N LEU A 25 -1.04 13.12 -2.67
CA LEU A 25 -0.37 14.23 -1.98
C LEU A 25 0.43 15.10 -2.96
N ALA A 26 -0.14 15.32 -4.15
CA ALA A 26 0.53 16.04 -5.22
C ALA A 26 0.38 17.55 -5.01
N GLY A 27 1.48 18.27 -5.01
CA GLY A 27 1.48 19.73 -4.88
C GLY A 27 1.04 20.49 -6.14
N SER A 28 0.62 19.81 -7.21
CA SER A 28 0.13 20.41 -8.46
C SER A 28 -0.75 19.45 -9.26
N GLU A 29 -1.67 19.97 -10.07
CA GLU A 29 -2.54 19.19 -10.97
C GLU A 29 -1.76 18.30 -11.95
N MET A 30 -0.64 18.80 -12.46
CA MET A 30 0.22 18.02 -13.36
C MET A 30 0.81 16.80 -12.67
N ARG A 31 1.27 16.94 -11.41
CA ARG A 31 1.76 15.79 -10.62
C ARG A 31 0.63 14.82 -10.30
N GLU A 32 -0.56 15.34 -10.00
CA GLU A 32 -1.73 14.52 -9.77
C GLU A 32 -2.04 13.65 -10.99
N SER A 33 -2.09 14.24 -12.20
CA SER A 33 -2.33 13.51 -13.45
C SER A 33 -1.30 12.42 -13.70
N ILE A 34 0.00 12.72 -13.54
CA ILE A 34 1.09 11.73 -13.68
C ILE A 34 0.92 10.59 -12.68
N ARG A 35 0.63 10.90 -11.42
CA ARG A 35 0.48 9.89 -10.37
C ARG A 35 -0.78 9.04 -10.54
N TRP A 36 -1.83 9.55 -11.21
CA TRP A 36 -3.03 8.79 -11.53
C TRP A 36 -2.93 7.98 -12.83
N GLY A 37 -1.98 8.27 -13.69
CA GLY A 37 -1.75 7.58 -14.95
C GLY A 37 -0.44 6.81 -14.96
N ASP A 38 0.64 7.50 -15.25
CA ASP A 38 1.94 6.89 -15.53
C ASP A 38 2.52 6.14 -14.33
N GLU A 39 2.39 6.71 -13.12
CA GLU A 39 2.89 6.06 -11.90
C GLU A 39 2.16 4.74 -11.63
N ILE A 40 0.82 4.72 -11.74
CA ILE A 40 0.05 3.49 -11.49
C ILE A 40 0.43 2.41 -12.48
N ASN A 41 0.50 2.74 -13.77
CA ASN A 41 0.89 1.81 -14.81
C ASN A 41 2.28 1.24 -14.52
N PHE A 42 3.25 2.11 -14.24
CA PHE A 42 4.61 1.71 -13.92
C PHE A 42 4.69 0.78 -12.69
N LEU A 43 4.01 1.14 -11.58
CA LEU A 43 4.00 0.33 -10.37
C LEU A 43 3.35 -1.03 -10.60
N CYS A 44 2.18 -1.06 -11.26
CA CYS A 44 1.48 -2.32 -11.53
C CYS A 44 2.21 -3.20 -12.54
N ASP A 45 2.78 -2.64 -13.62
CA ASP A 45 3.54 -3.39 -14.61
C ASP A 45 4.86 -3.92 -13.99
N THR A 46 5.50 -3.12 -13.13
CA THR A 46 6.68 -3.57 -12.38
C THR A 46 6.32 -4.71 -11.42
N MET A 47 5.24 -4.56 -10.66
CA MET A 47 4.75 -5.61 -9.75
C MET A 47 4.40 -6.89 -10.52
N ALA A 48 3.68 -6.77 -11.64
CA ALA A 48 3.30 -7.92 -12.47
C ALA A 48 4.52 -8.69 -12.96
N ARG A 49 5.56 -8.00 -13.40
CA ARG A 49 6.83 -8.59 -13.84
C ARG A 49 7.60 -9.22 -12.68
N GLU A 50 7.81 -8.47 -11.60
CA GLU A 50 8.67 -8.89 -10.48
C GLU A 50 8.03 -10.03 -9.67
N LEU A 51 6.72 -10.03 -9.48
CA LEU A 51 5.99 -11.07 -8.77
C LEU A 51 5.47 -12.18 -9.71
N MET A 52 5.62 -12.00 -11.03
CA MET A 52 5.11 -12.93 -12.05
C MET A 52 3.61 -13.18 -11.90
N LEU A 53 2.84 -12.09 -11.75
CA LEU A 53 1.39 -12.15 -11.52
C LEU A 53 0.67 -12.92 -12.63
N ARG A 54 -0.33 -13.68 -12.24
CA ARG A 54 -1.18 -14.47 -13.12
C ARG A 54 -2.64 -14.07 -12.93
N LYS A 55 -3.43 -14.28 -13.97
CA LYS A 55 -4.89 -14.14 -13.87
C LYS A 55 -5.44 -15.04 -12.77
N GLY A 56 -6.27 -14.47 -11.90
CA GLY A 56 -6.85 -15.16 -10.76
C GLY A 56 -5.96 -15.20 -9.51
N ASP A 57 -4.73 -14.62 -9.54
CA ASP A 57 -3.97 -14.43 -8.31
C ASP A 57 -4.72 -13.48 -7.38
N LEU A 58 -4.80 -13.82 -6.10
CA LEU A 58 -5.35 -12.96 -5.06
C LEU A 58 -4.25 -12.05 -4.51
N ILE A 59 -4.42 -10.75 -4.72
CA ILE A 59 -3.47 -9.71 -4.28
C ILE A 59 -4.02 -8.98 -3.07
N LEU A 60 -3.24 -8.88 -2.00
CA LEU A 60 -3.51 -8.01 -0.88
C LEU A 60 -2.97 -6.60 -1.18
N ASP A 61 -3.86 -5.61 -1.37
CA ASP A 61 -3.49 -4.19 -1.49
C ASP A 61 -3.62 -3.54 -0.11
N TYR A 62 -2.50 -3.51 0.64
CA TYR A 62 -2.48 -3.07 2.04
C TYR A 62 -2.23 -1.56 2.14
N GLY A 63 -3.23 -0.81 2.57
CA GLY A 63 -3.32 0.64 2.47
C GLY A 63 -3.85 1.08 1.11
N CYS A 64 -4.93 0.43 0.64
CA CYS A 64 -5.43 0.59 -0.73
C CYS A 64 -5.93 2.01 -1.06
N GLY A 65 -6.22 2.85 -0.05
CA GLY A 65 -6.82 4.16 -0.27
C GLY A 65 -8.10 4.06 -1.08
N VAL A 66 -8.18 4.84 -2.15
CA VAL A 66 -9.30 4.80 -3.12
C VAL A 66 -9.16 3.71 -4.19
N GLY A 67 -8.22 2.77 -4.04
CA GLY A 67 -8.09 1.63 -4.94
C GLY A 67 -7.35 1.91 -6.26
N ARG A 68 -6.42 2.88 -6.28
CA ARG A 68 -5.66 3.23 -7.50
C ARG A 68 -4.96 2.01 -8.13
N LEU A 69 -4.19 1.28 -7.32
CA LEU A 69 -3.49 0.08 -7.77
C LEU A 69 -4.49 -1.07 -7.97
N ALA A 70 -5.43 -1.24 -7.05
CA ALA A 70 -6.44 -2.28 -7.12
C ALA A 70 -7.19 -2.29 -8.45
N LYS A 71 -7.61 -1.12 -8.97
CA LYS A 71 -8.29 -1.03 -10.27
C LYS A 71 -7.44 -1.60 -11.39
N ARG A 72 -6.19 -1.17 -11.49
CA ARG A 72 -5.28 -1.64 -12.53
C ARG A 72 -4.96 -3.14 -12.39
N LEU A 73 -4.81 -3.65 -11.17
CA LEU A 73 -4.60 -5.07 -10.90
C LEU A 73 -5.81 -5.93 -11.32
N CYS A 74 -7.03 -5.46 -11.06
CA CYS A 74 -8.25 -6.11 -11.57
C CYS A 74 -8.30 -6.13 -13.11
N GLU A 75 -7.90 -5.04 -13.77
CA GLU A 75 -7.78 -4.97 -15.24
C GLU A 75 -6.74 -5.97 -15.79
N LEU A 76 -5.69 -6.26 -15.03
CA LEU A 76 -4.71 -7.31 -15.34
C LEU A 76 -5.24 -8.74 -15.10
N GLY A 77 -6.43 -8.85 -14.51
CA GLY A 77 -7.14 -10.11 -14.27
C GLY A 77 -6.85 -10.74 -12.90
N CYS A 78 -6.30 -9.97 -11.95
CA CYS A 78 -6.14 -10.42 -10.58
C CYS A 78 -7.43 -10.20 -9.77
N ASP A 79 -7.60 -10.98 -8.70
CA ASP A 79 -8.53 -10.68 -7.63
C ASP A 79 -7.82 -9.83 -6.57
N VAL A 80 -8.47 -8.79 -6.04
CA VAL A 80 -7.81 -7.86 -5.13
C VAL A 80 -8.59 -7.71 -3.83
N LEU A 81 -7.93 -7.94 -2.71
CA LEU A 81 -8.40 -7.63 -1.39
C LEU A 81 -7.73 -6.33 -0.91
N GLY A 82 -8.44 -5.21 -1.00
CA GLY A 82 -8.00 -3.93 -0.49
C GLY A 82 -8.18 -3.83 1.02
N VAL A 83 -7.21 -3.28 1.71
CA VAL A 83 -7.29 -3.00 3.15
C VAL A 83 -6.97 -1.54 3.40
N ASP A 84 -7.86 -0.85 4.11
CA ASP A 84 -7.60 0.54 4.53
C ASP A 84 -8.24 0.82 5.88
N ILE A 85 -7.58 1.64 6.70
CA ILE A 85 -8.10 2.01 8.03
C ILE A 85 -9.31 2.95 7.92
N SER A 86 -9.35 3.80 6.88
CA SER A 86 -10.41 4.79 6.68
C SER A 86 -11.68 4.17 6.08
N PRO A 87 -12.84 4.24 6.77
CA PRO A 87 -14.11 3.81 6.21
C PRO A 87 -14.48 4.56 4.93
N ALA A 88 -14.13 5.86 4.86
CA ALA A 88 -14.39 6.69 3.68
C ALA A 88 -13.57 6.20 2.48
N MET A 89 -12.28 5.93 2.67
CA MET A 89 -11.41 5.40 1.61
C MET A 89 -11.93 4.06 1.09
N ARG A 90 -12.32 3.13 1.98
CA ARG A 90 -12.89 1.82 1.57
C ARG A 90 -14.16 1.99 0.73
N ARG A 91 -15.07 2.88 1.13
CA ARG A 91 -16.29 3.17 0.35
C ARG A 91 -15.95 3.72 -1.03
N TYR A 92 -15.04 4.69 -1.10
CA TYR A 92 -14.62 5.26 -2.39
C TYR A 92 -13.84 4.26 -3.24
N ALA A 93 -13.08 3.36 -2.63
CA ALA A 93 -12.40 2.29 -3.36
C ALA A 93 -13.40 1.36 -4.06
N MET A 94 -14.46 0.93 -3.35
CA MET A 94 -15.52 0.10 -3.95
C MET A 94 -16.20 0.78 -5.14
N GLU A 95 -16.45 2.09 -5.02
CA GLU A 95 -17.05 2.90 -6.09
C GLU A 95 -16.08 3.09 -7.28
N TYR A 96 -14.82 3.43 -7.01
CA TYR A 96 -13.83 3.75 -8.03
C TYR A 96 -13.35 2.52 -8.80
N VAL A 97 -13.04 1.43 -8.09
CA VAL A 97 -12.56 0.19 -8.72
C VAL A 97 -13.67 -0.46 -9.53
N ASN A 98 -14.88 -0.53 -8.99
CA ASN A 98 -16.08 -1.04 -9.65
C ASN A 98 -15.86 -2.37 -10.39
N ALA A 99 -15.24 -3.33 -9.72
CA ALA A 99 -14.95 -4.68 -10.24
C ALA A 99 -15.66 -5.75 -9.37
N PRO A 100 -17.00 -5.91 -9.48
CA PRO A 100 -17.74 -6.82 -8.64
C PRO A 100 -17.28 -8.27 -8.83
N GLY A 101 -17.05 -8.96 -7.71
CA GLY A 101 -16.51 -10.32 -7.68
C GLY A 101 -14.99 -10.40 -7.75
N HIS A 102 -14.29 -9.31 -8.10
CA HIS A 102 -12.83 -9.25 -8.22
C HIS A 102 -12.17 -8.27 -7.27
N PHE A 103 -12.93 -7.40 -6.63
CA PHE A 103 -12.45 -6.44 -5.66
C PHE A 103 -13.35 -6.35 -4.43
N LEU A 104 -12.72 -6.33 -3.25
CA LEU A 104 -13.35 -6.03 -1.98
C LEU A 104 -12.41 -5.16 -1.13
N ALA A 105 -12.95 -4.08 -0.54
CA ALA A 105 -12.21 -3.26 0.43
C ALA A 105 -12.73 -3.53 1.85
N ILE A 106 -11.80 -3.88 2.76
CA ILE A 106 -12.09 -4.26 4.14
C ILE A 106 -11.27 -3.44 5.16
N ALA A 107 -11.68 -3.51 6.44
CA ALA A 107 -10.91 -2.95 7.54
C ALA A 107 -9.74 -3.87 7.95
N PRO A 108 -8.67 -3.34 8.59
CA PRO A 108 -7.56 -4.17 9.10
C PRO A 108 -8.03 -5.28 10.07
N GLU A 109 -9.03 -5.01 10.90
CA GLU A 109 -9.60 -5.97 11.84
C GLU A 109 -10.28 -7.14 11.12
N GLU A 110 -10.92 -6.87 9.99
CA GLU A 110 -11.54 -7.92 9.16
C GLU A 110 -10.47 -8.79 8.51
N LEU A 111 -9.34 -8.19 8.03
CA LEU A 111 -8.20 -8.96 7.54
C LEU A 111 -7.63 -9.88 8.62
N ILE A 112 -7.45 -9.38 9.85
CA ILE A 112 -6.97 -10.19 10.99
C ILE A 112 -7.87 -11.42 11.18
N MET A 113 -9.18 -11.23 11.18
CA MET A 113 -10.15 -12.32 11.32
C MET A 113 -10.08 -13.32 10.14
N MET A 114 -9.99 -12.81 8.91
CA MET A 114 -9.91 -13.67 7.71
C MET A 114 -8.62 -14.49 7.68
N VAL A 115 -7.49 -13.87 8.02
CA VAL A 115 -6.18 -14.57 8.12
C VAL A 115 -6.21 -15.62 9.23
N GLY A 116 -6.86 -15.31 10.36
CA GLY A 116 -7.10 -16.28 11.45
C GLY A 116 -7.93 -17.49 11.03
N LYS A 117 -8.84 -17.30 10.07
CA LYS A 117 -9.67 -18.36 9.46
C LYS A 117 -9.02 -19.05 8.26
N GLY A 118 -7.76 -18.74 7.95
CA GLY A 118 -7.00 -19.42 6.91
C GLY A 118 -6.91 -18.69 5.56
N LEU A 119 -7.40 -17.45 5.43
CA LEU A 119 -7.16 -16.66 4.21
C LEU A 119 -5.66 -16.56 3.92
N ARG A 120 -5.28 -16.81 2.67
CA ARG A 120 -3.92 -16.59 2.18
C ARG A 120 -3.97 -16.02 0.77
N CYS A 121 -3.28 -14.87 0.58
CA CYS A 121 -3.10 -14.20 -0.69
C CYS A 121 -1.85 -14.73 -1.41
N ASP A 122 -1.86 -14.68 -2.73
CA ASP A 122 -0.70 -15.05 -3.55
C ASP A 122 0.43 -14.06 -3.36
N HIS A 123 0.10 -12.76 -3.41
CA HIS A 123 1.05 -11.66 -3.27
C HIS A 123 0.43 -10.50 -2.49
N ALA A 124 1.27 -9.53 -2.10
CA ALA A 124 0.81 -8.27 -1.52
C ALA A 124 1.48 -7.09 -2.21
N CYS A 125 0.80 -5.93 -2.22
CA CYS A 125 1.40 -4.65 -2.50
C CYS A 125 1.16 -3.68 -1.34
N VAL A 126 2.14 -2.82 -1.10
CA VAL A 126 2.12 -1.77 -0.10
C VAL A 126 2.74 -0.53 -0.72
N ALA A 127 1.88 0.43 -1.09
CA ALA A 127 2.35 1.62 -1.77
C ALA A 127 1.96 2.88 -0.99
N TRP A 128 2.97 3.68 -0.59
CA TRP A 128 2.80 4.95 0.12
C TRP A 128 2.03 4.83 1.44
N MET A 129 2.10 3.66 2.11
CA MET A 129 1.34 3.38 3.32
C MET A 129 2.21 3.22 4.57
N LEU A 130 3.33 2.48 4.50
CA LEU A 130 4.14 2.21 5.69
C LEU A 130 4.70 3.49 6.32
N GLN A 131 4.95 4.52 5.53
CA GLN A 131 5.33 5.84 6.04
C GLN A 131 4.29 6.45 7.00
N HIS A 132 3.04 6.03 6.92
CA HIS A 132 1.92 6.52 7.72
C HIS A 132 1.53 5.58 8.86
N SER A 133 2.06 4.36 8.89
CA SER A 133 1.71 3.35 9.89
C SER A 133 2.23 3.73 11.28
N PRO A 134 1.39 3.70 12.32
CA PRO A 134 1.85 3.89 13.69
C PRO A 134 2.59 2.67 14.25
N ASN A 135 2.43 1.50 13.61
CA ASN A 135 3.03 0.24 14.05
C ASN A 135 3.41 -0.65 12.86
N VAL A 136 4.49 -0.24 12.19
CA VAL A 136 5.03 -0.95 11.01
C VAL A 136 5.27 -2.44 11.28
N TYR A 137 5.74 -2.78 12.48
CA TYR A 137 6.00 -4.17 12.83
C TYR A 137 4.73 -5.02 12.79
N ALA A 138 3.65 -4.56 13.42
CA ALA A 138 2.38 -5.29 13.42
C ALA A 138 1.81 -5.45 12.01
N ASP A 139 1.89 -4.41 11.18
CA ASP A 139 1.45 -4.44 9.79
C ASP A 139 2.24 -5.47 8.98
N LEU A 140 3.57 -5.46 9.07
CA LEU A 140 4.42 -6.42 8.37
C LEU A 140 4.17 -7.86 8.82
N GLN A 141 3.93 -8.10 10.13
CA GLN A 141 3.55 -9.41 10.64
C GLN A 141 2.19 -9.87 10.08
N LEU A 142 1.23 -8.97 9.98
CA LEU A 142 -0.09 -9.28 9.41
C LEU A 142 0.03 -9.61 7.92
N ILE A 143 0.75 -8.80 7.14
CA ILE A 143 1.03 -9.06 5.72
C ILE A 143 1.73 -10.40 5.55
N HIS A 144 2.77 -10.67 6.35
CA HIS A 144 3.51 -11.94 6.30
C HIS A 144 2.58 -13.14 6.53
N ARG A 145 1.70 -13.07 7.53
CA ARG A 145 0.72 -14.15 7.81
C ARG A 145 -0.35 -14.27 6.73
N ALA A 146 -0.72 -13.17 6.08
CA ALA A 146 -1.70 -13.17 4.99
C ALA A 146 -1.18 -13.80 3.70
N LEU A 147 0.13 -13.96 3.52
CA LEU A 147 0.73 -14.51 2.30
C LEU A 147 0.85 -16.03 2.33
N LYS A 148 0.70 -16.66 1.17
CA LYS A 148 1.12 -18.05 0.90
C LYS A 148 2.63 -18.21 1.11
N GLY A 149 3.12 -19.45 1.21
CA GLY A 149 4.53 -19.75 1.52
C GLY A 149 5.55 -19.20 0.53
N LEU A 150 5.18 -19.03 -0.75
CA LEU A 150 6.02 -18.44 -1.80
C LEU A 150 5.54 -17.04 -2.22
N GLY A 151 4.68 -16.42 -1.42
CA GLY A 151 4.13 -15.10 -1.72
C GLY A 151 5.21 -14.01 -1.67
N GLY A 152 5.08 -13.04 -2.56
CA GLY A 152 5.94 -11.86 -2.58
C GLY A 152 5.21 -10.60 -2.16
N VAL A 153 5.98 -9.60 -1.73
CA VAL A 153 5.50 -8.26 -1.38
C VAL A 153 6.19 -7.23 -2.26
N PHE A 154 5.39 -6.44 -2.96
CA PHE A 154 5.86 -5.26 -3.68
C PHE A 154 5.67 -4.02 -2.81
N VAL A 155 6.72 -3.25 -2.59
CA VAL A 155 6.69 -2.06 -1.74
C VAL A 155 7.20 -0.85 -2.51
N ALA A 156 6.43 0.23 -2.49
CA ALA A 156 6.83 1.56 -2.97
C ALA A 156 6.56 2.58 -1.88
N ASP A 157 7.61 3.21 -1.34
CA ASP A 157 7.45 4.15 -0.22
C ASP A 157 8.63 5.14 -0.13
N ASN A 158 8.53 6.14 0.74
CA ASN A 158 9.64 7.03 1.05
C ASN A 158 10.83 6.28 1.64
N ARG A 159 12.04 6.72 1.28
CA ARG A 159 13.28 6.10 1.74
C ARG A 159 13.59 6.42 3.20
N GLU A 160 13.43 7.67 3.61
CA GLU A 160 13.96 8.17 4.88
C GLU A 160 12.92 8.90 5.72
N MET A 161 11.80 9.31 5.13
CA MET A 161 10.83 10.17 5.79
C MET A 161 9.54 9.42 6.09
N ARG A 162 9.16 9.45 7.35
CA ARG A 162 7.86 9.01 7.83
C ARG A 162 6.92 10.19 7.99
N LEU A 163 5.66 9.97 7.73
CA LEU A 163 4.59 10.97 7.82
C LEU A 163 3.44 10.38 8.62
N VAL A 164 3.70 10.05 9.90
CA VAL A 164 2.70 9.47 10.79
C VAL A 164 1.74 10.58 11.24
N PRO A 165 0.43 10.46 10.97
CA PRO A 165 -0.52 11.47 11.40
C PRO A 165 -0.74 11.42 12.90
N ILE A 166 -0.69 12.59 13.54
CA ILE A 166 -0.89 12.75 14.98
C ILE A 166 -2.01 13.77 15.26
N GLN A 167 -2.53 13.75 16.48
CA GLN A 167 -3.57 14.71 16.91
C GLN A 167 -3.17 16.15 16.60
N GLY A 168 -4.17 16.99 16.25
CA GLY A 168 -3.96 18.37 15.85
C GLY A 168 -3.63 18.57 14.38
N GLY A 169 -3.82 17.55 13.53
CA GLY A 169 -3.61 17.64 12.07
C GLY A 169 -2.14 17.74 11.65
N GLN A 170 -1.23 17.32 12.53
CA GLN A 170 0.21 17.35 12.28
C GLN A 170 0.71 15.99 11.79
N TRP A 171 1.87 16.00 11.16
CA TRP A 171 2.58 14.80 10.69
C TRP A 171 3.93 14.70 11.40
N CYS A 172 4.26 13.51 11.88
CA CYS A 172 5.47 13.25 12.63
C CYS A 172 6.39 12.27 11.89
N ASN A 173 7.68 12.58 11.88
CA ASN A 173 8.71 11.60 11.55
C ASN A 173 9.21 10.99 12.87
N ASP A 174 8.86 9.73 13.12
CA ASP A 174 9.24 9.00 14.34
C ASP A 174 10.61 8.31 14.22
N GLY A 175 11.27 8.43 13.05
CA GLY A 175 12.59 7.86 12.78
C GLY A 175 12.61 6.34 12.62
N VAL A 176 11.46 5.68 12.49
CA VAL A 176 11.40 4.23 12.25
C VAL A 176 11.89 3.93 10.84
N ASP A 177 12.90 3.07 10.73
CA ASP A 177 13.44 2.57 9.46
C ASP A 177 12.56 1.43 8.92
N ILE A 178 11.60 1.77 8.05
CA ILE A 178 10.67 0.80 7.46
C ILE A 178 11.39 -0.22 6.57
N TRP A 179 12.48 0.18 5.91
CA TRP A 179 13.22 -0.69 5.00
C TRP A 179 14.00 -1.74 5.76
N ARG A 180 14.61 -1.35 6.88
CA ARG A 180 15.23 -2.29 7.81
C ARG A 180 14.23 -3.28 8.38
N MET A 181 13.03 -2.81 8.74
CA MET A 181 11.97 -3.69 9.24
C MET A 181 11.47 -4.67 8.18
N LEU A 182 11.36 -4.23 6.92
CA LEU A 182 11.03 -5.11 5.79
C LEU A 182 12.09 -6.21 5.63
N GLU A 183 13.38 -5.85 5.66
CA GLU A 183 14.50 -6.79 5.53
C GLU A 183 14.58 -7.82 6.67
N LEU A 184 14.08 -7.47 7.87
CA LEU A 184 13.98 -8.42 8.99
C LEU A 184 12.85 -9.43 8.82
N ASN A 185 11.84 -9.13 8.00
CA ASN A 185 10.64 -9.96 7.82
C ASN A 185 10.60 -10.70 6.49
N PHE A 186 11.32 -10.20 5.48
CA PHE A 186 11.26 -10.72 4.10
C PHE A 186 12.64 -10.71 3.44
N GLY A 187 12.88 -11.64 2.54
CA GLY A 187 14.07 -11.65 1.70
C GLY A 187 13.92 -10.69 0.51
N ILE A 188 14.93 -9.84 0.26
CA ILE A 188 14.95 -8.94 -0.92
C ILE A 188 15.04 -9.78 -2.20
N ARG A 189 14.16 -9.51 -3.16
CA ARG A 189 14.20 -10.09 -4.51
C ARG A 189 14.79 -9.11 -5.52
N SER A 190 14.28 -7.87 -5.55
CA SER A 190 14.73 -6.87 -6.52
C SER A 190 14.59 -5.44 -5.98
N ASN A 191 15.37 -4.54 -6.60
CA ASN A 191 15.22 -3.09 -6.43
C ASN A 191 14.89 -2.50 -7.81
N THR A 192 13.92 -1.58 -7.84
CA THR A 192 13.52 -0.87 -9.05
C THR A 192 13.71 0.63 -8.84
N ALA A 193 14.31 1.32 -9.82
CA ALA A 193 14.46 2.76 -9.77
C ALA A 193 13.11 3.45 -10.01
N TYR A 194 12.78 4.46 -9.20
CA TYR A 194 11.63 5.31 -9.45
C TYR A 194 11.96 6.29 -10.60
N PRO A 195 11.06 6.49 -11.59
CA PRO A 195 11.32 7.38 -12.71
C PRO A 195 11.50 8.85 -12.28
N GLY A 196 12.59 9.48 -12.75
CA GLY A 196 12.96 10.83 -12.35
C GLY A 196 12.14 11.96 -12.98
N ASN A 197 11.29 11.66 -13.96
CA ASN A 197 10.52 12.65 -14.70
C ASN A 197 9.12 12.95 -14.11
N TRP A 198 8.77 12.38 -12.96
CA TRP A 198 7.43 12.51 -12.35
C TRP A 198 7.38 13.59 -11.25
N GLY A 199 8.36 14.47 -11.19
CA GLY A 199 8.38 15.62 -10.29
C GLY A 199 8.61 15.30 -8.81
N ALA A 200 8.85 14.03 -8.46
CA ALA A 200 9.39 13.63 -7.17
C ALA A 200 10.91 13.39 -7.31
N ASP A 201 11.64 13.58 -6.22
CA ASP A 201 13.06 13.25 -6.17
C ASP A 201 13.24 11.72 -6.08
N PRO A 202 13.76 11.05 -7.13
CA PRO A 202 13.87 9.59 -7.15
C PRO A 202 14.76 9.04 -6.03
N SER A 203 15.71 9.83 -5.53
CA SER A 203 16.61 9.41 -4.45
C SER A 203 15.88 9.23 -3.12
N LYS A 204 14.72 9.88 -2.95
CA LYS A 204 13.88 9.82 -1.75
C LYS A 204 12.84 8.71 -1.80
N ILE A 205 12.72 8.01 -2.90
CA ILE A 205 11.74 6.94 -3.11
C ILE A 205 12.47 5.62 -3.28
N MET A 206 11.95 4.58 -2.68
CA MET A 206 12.44 3.23 -2.84
C MET A 206 11.32 2.32 -3.32
N ILE A 207 11.61 1.51 -4.33
CA ILE A 207 10.73 0.45 -4.80
C ILE A 207 11.50 -0.86 -4.69
N ARG A 208 10.93 -1.79 -3.93
CA ARG A 208 11.52 -3.13 -3.75
C ARG A 208 10.46 -4.21 -3.84
N THR A 209 10.90 -5.35 -4.34
CA THR A 209 10.14 -6.59 -4.25
C THR A 209 10.83 -7.52 -3.26
N TYR A 210 10.04 -8.11 -2.41
CA TYR A 210 10.48 -9.04 -1.38
C TYR A 210 9.77 -10.38 -1.55
N MET A 211 10.36 -11.43 -1.03
CA MET A 211 9.76 -12.76 -0.93
C MET A 211 9.56 -13.13 0.53
N LYS A 212 8.47 -13.80 0.82
CA LYS A 212 8.23 -14.37 2.15
C LYS A 212 9.33 -15.38 2.47
N THR A 213 9.93 -15.21 3.64
CA THR A 213 10.91 -16.19 4.15
C THR A 213 10.18 -17.32 4.89
N THR A 214 10.60 -18.56 4.66
CA THR A 214 9.95 -19.76 5.24
C THR A 214 10.40 -20.08 6.65
N ASN A 215 11.35 -19.31 7.21
CA ASN A 215 12.04 -19.64 8.48
C ASN A 215 11.71 -18.66 9.61
N GLN A 216 10.41 -18.28 9.78
CA GLN A 216 9.97 -17.59 11.02
C GLN A 216 8.71 -18.22 11.58
#